data_f4990e72ed061a31613f622e1d31def8
#
_entry.id   f4990e72ed061a31613f622e1d31def8
#
_cell.length_a   1.000
_cell.length_b   1.000
_cell.length_c   1.000
_cell.angle_alpha   90.00
_cell.angle_beta   90.00
_cell.angle_gamma   90.00
#
_symmetry.space_group_name_H-M   'P 1'
#
loop_
_entity.id
_entity.type
_entity.pdbx_description
1 polymer ?
#
loop_
_entity_poly.entity_id
_entity_poly.type
_entity_poly.pdbx_seq_one_letter_code
_entity_poly.pdbx_strand_id
1 'polypeptide(L)'
;MFAALWLSAATAFSQSLLTSKQWRDSLEVLNGQIATSAWSSDLHLRKAAVNMELKQWEYAVDEYGLVLQKEPDNPAALFYRAYANTHLRRYDLARNDYRDLLAVHPHHFEARLSMAVVLQLMGHRQEAMDQLNQTIQLNPDSAVAYAARANLEREMKQDEAALYDWQCAEKLSPRNPVYVVSHVDLLLVLERREEARRVLDAAVERGIPRGLLQEWYDKCRR
;
A
#
# COMPACT_ATOMS: atom_id res chain seq x y z
N MET A 1 8.37 1.65 -11.09
CA MET A 1 7.67 0.34 -11.04
C MET A 1 7.21 0.04 -9.63
N PHE A 2 6.49 0.99 -8.98
CA PHE A 2 6.17 0.98 -7.54
C PHE A 2 4.68 0.75 -7.21
N ALA A 3 3.86 0.47 -8.21
CA ALA A 3 2.40 0.42 -8.04
C ALA A 3 1.82 -0.97 -7.69
N ALA A 4 2.62 -2.02 -7.60
CA ALA A 4 2.10 -3.40 -7.51
C ALA A 4 2.03 -3.98 -6.09
N LEU A 5 2.55 -3.29 -5.07
CA LEU A 5 2.65 -3.84 -3.70
C LEU A 5 1.40 -3.59 -2.81
N TRP A 6 0.42 -2.82 -3.28
CA TRP A 6 -0.70 -2.35 -2.47
C TRP A 6 -2.00 -3.15 -2.59
N LEU A 7 -2.04 -4.18 -3.46
CA LEU A 7 -3.30 -4.87 -3.81
C LEU A 7 -3.52 -6.22 -3.11
N SER A 8 -2.68 -6.66 -2.18
CA SER A 8 -2.82 -7.99 -1.58
C SER A 8 -3.38 -8.05 -0.16
N ALA A 9 -3.76 -6.94 0.44
CA ALA A 9 -4.38 -6.90 1.77
C ALA A 9 -5.91 -6.74 1.75
N ALA A 10 -6.52 -6.70 0.58
CA ALA A 10 -7.98 -6.74 0.49
C ALA A 10 -8.44 -8.20 0.55
N THR A 11 -9.06 -8.56 1.66
CA THR A 11 -9.87 -9.77 1.81
C THR A 11 -10.60 -10.08 0.51
N ALA A 12 -10.46 -11.33 0.05
CA ALA A 12 -11.15 -11.89 -1.09
C ALA A 12 -12.69 -11.83 -0.89
N PHE A 13 -13.27 -10.66 -1.10
CA PHE A 13 -14.64 -10.56 -1.53
C PHE A 13 -14.60 -10.65 -3.04
N SER A 14 -15.21 -11.69 -3.58
CA SER A 14 -15.54 -11.85 -5.00
C SER A 14 -16.54 -10.73 -5.38
N GLN A 15 -16.08 -9.49 -5.41
CA GLN A 15 -16.77 -8.42 -6.13
C GLN A 15 -16.39 -8.60 -7.60
N SER A 16 -17.38 -8.96 -8.42
CA SER A 16 -17.29 -8.77 -9.86
C SER A 16 -16.81 -7.32 -10.07
N LEU A 17 -15.60 -7.16 -10.59
CA LEU A 17 -15.05 -5.84 -10.90
C LEU A 17 -16.04 -5.13 -11.82
N LEU A 18 -16.70 -4.11 -11.31
CA LEU A 18 -17.61 -3.30 -12.10
C LEU A 18 -16.82 -2.68 -13.26
N THR A 19 -17.46 -2.64 -14.43
CA THR A 19 -16.86 -1.99 -15.60
C THR A 19 -16.85 -0.48 -15.41
N SER A 20 -15.98 0.22 -16.12
CA SER A 20 -15.94 1.69 -16.10
C SER A 20 -17.29 2.31 -16.49
N LYS A 21 -18.12 1.61 -17.26
CA LYS A 21 -19.50 2.05 -17.57
C LYS A 21 -20.37 1.99 -16.32
N GLN A 22 -20.38 0.87 -15.61
CA GLN A 22 -21.18 0.70 -14.39
C GLN A 22 -20.79 1.71 -13.29
N TRP A 23 -19.49 2.05 -13.18
CA TRP A 23 -19.05 3.11 -12.27
C TRP A 23 -19.58 4.49 -12.67
N ARG A 24 -19.62 4.82 -13.98
CA ARG A 24 -20.22 6.08 -14.46
C ARG A 24 -21.72 6.13 -14.23
N ASP A 25 -22.43 5.02 -14.48
CA ASP A 25 -23.86 4.91 -14.21
C ASP A 25 -24.13 5.14 -12.70
N SER A 26 -23.26 4.61 -11.82
CA SER A 26 -23.31 4.87 -10.36
C SER A 26 -23.11 6.35 -10.01
N LEU A 27 -22.20 7.05 -10.70
CA LEU A 27 -22.00 8.50 -10.50
C LEU A 27 -23.25 9.30 -10.87
N GLU A 28 -23.93 8.95 -11.95
CA GLU A 28 -25.16 9.63 -12.38
C GLU A 28 -26.25 9.49 -11.32
N VAL A 29 -26.45 8.28 -10.80
CA VAL A 29 -27.39 8.01 -9.71
C VAL A 29 -27.05 8.82 -8.45
N LEU A 30 -25.77 8.81 -8.03
CA LEU A 30 -25.31 9.55 -6.85
C LEU A 30 -25.48 11.07 -7.02
N ASN A 31 -25.18 11.61 -8.19
CA ASN A 31 -25.41 13.02 -8.49
C ASN A 31 -26.91 13.41 -8.37
N GLY A 32 -27.81 12.55 -8.89
CA GLY A 32 -29.26 12.74 -8.74
C GLY A 32 -29.68 12.71 -7.27
N GLN A 33 -29.17 11.79 -6.47
CA GLN A 33 -29.46 11.70 -5.04
C GLN A 33 -28.95 12.92 -4.27
N ILE A 34 -27.73 13.37 -4.53
CA ILE A 34 -27.15 14.56 -3.90
C ILE A 34 -27.95 15.81 -4.25
N ALA A 35 -28.41 15.97 -5.51
CA ALA A 35 -29.17 17.14 -5.96
C ALA A 35 -30.56 17.25 -5.30
N THR A 36 -31.14 16.14 -4.86
CA THR A 36 -32.49 16.10 -4.30
C THR A 36 -32.56 15.92 -2.79
N SER A 37 -31.42 15.63 -2.17
CA SER A 37 -31.30 15.33 -0.73
C SER A 37 -30.77 16.54 0.06
N ALA A 38 -31.11 16.60 1.36
CA ALA A 38 -30.30 17.38 2.30
C ALA A 38 -28.86 16.88 2.32
N TRP A 39 -27.93 17.65 2.90
CA TRP A 39 -26.54 17.26 3.04
C TRP A 39 -26.42 15.82 3.61
N SER A 40 -25.59 15.00 2.98
CA SER A 40 -25.31 13.64 3.41
C SER A 40 -23.85 13.30 3.17
N SER A 41 -23.08 13.14 4.24
CA SER A 41 -21.67 12.70 4.17
C SER A 41 -21.55 11.33 3.49
N ASP A 42 -22.49 10.40 3.71
CA ASP A 42 -22.50 9.09 3.07
C ASP A 42 -22.54 9.19 1.53
N LEU A 43 -23.42 10.05 0.99
CA LEU A 43 -23.51 10.22 -0.46
C LEU A 43 -22.22 10.79 -1.05
N HIS A 44 -21.60 11.77 -0.40
CA HIS A 44 -20.31 12.33 -0.82
C HIS A 44 -19.18 11.33 -0.71
N LEU A 45 -19.10 10.54 0.38
CA LEU A 45 -18.13 9.47 0.52
C LEU A 45 -18.26 8.41 -0.57
N ARG A 46 -19.47 7.98 -0.88
CA ARG A 46 -19.75 7.02 -1.96
C ARG A 46 -19.38 7.59 -3.32
N LYS A 47 -19.72 8.84 -3.60
CA LYS A 47 -19.34 9.51 -4.85
C LYS A 47 -17.83 9.62 -4.98
N ALA A 48 -17.14 10.00 -3.90
CA ALA A 48 -15.68 10.03 -3.86
C ALA A 48 -15.07 8.65 -4.15
N ALA A 49 -15.61 7.58 -3.54
CA ALA A 49 -15.14 6.22 -3.77
C ALA A 49 -15.30 5.78 -5.24
N VAL A 50 -16.43 6.14 -5.88
CA VAL A 50 -16.62 5.88 -7.32
C VAL A 50 -15.62 6.66 -8.17
N ASN A 51 -15.33 7.92 -7.82
CA ASN A 51 -14.28 8.71 -8.48
C ASN A 51 -12.89 8.06 -8.33
N MET A 52 -12.58 7.48 -7.16
CA MET A 52 -11.34 6.73 -6.93
C MET A 52 -11.22 5.52 -7.90
N GLU A 53 -12.28 4.73 -8.04
CA GLU A 53 -12.32 3.58 -8.96
C GLU A 53 -12.15 4.00 -10.43
N LEU A 54 -12.68 5.16 -10.79
CA LEU A 54 -12.51 5.78 -12.11
C LEU A 54 -11.16 6.50 -12.27
N LYS A 55 -10.29 6.52 -11.24
CA LYS A 55 -9.03 7.26 -11.19
C LYS A 55 -9.17 8.77 -11.41
N GLN A 56 -10.34 9.30 -11.09
CA GLN A 56 -10.68 10.72 -11.14
C GLN A 56 -10.27 11.37 -9.81
N TRP A 57 -8.97 11.44 -9.56
CA TRP A 57 -8.39 11.78 -8.25
C TRP A 57 -8.80 13.15 -7.76
N GLU A 58 -8.81 14.18 -8.64
CA GLU A 58 -9.24 15.53 -8.29
C GLU A 58 -10.68 15.56 -7.78
N TYR A 59 -11.60 14.92 -8.50
CA TYR A 59 -13.01 14.85 -8.09
C TYR A 59 -13.18 14.09 -6.77
N ALA A 60 -12.38 13.06 -6.53
CA ALA A 60 -12.38 12.36 -5.26
C ALA A 60 -11.90 13.28 -4.12
N VAL A 61 -10.80 14.03 -4.32
CA VAL A 61 -10.30 15.00 -3.34
C VAL A 61 -11.34 16.04 -2.99
N ASP A 62 -12.07 16.58 -3.99
CA ASP A 62 -13.11 17.57 -3.78
C ASP A 62 -14.25 17.03 -2.93
N GLU A 63 -14.77 15.83 -3.25
CA GLU A 63 -15.85 15.21 -2.51
C GLU A 63 -15.44 14.86 -1.05
N TYR A 64 -14.24 14.30 -0.82
CA TYR A 64 -13.73 14.09 0.53
C TYR A 64 -13.51 15.43 1.26
N GLY A 65 -13.09 16.46 0.53
CA GLY A 65 -12.95 17.82 1.07
C GLY A 65 -14.25 18.38 1.60
N LEU A 66 -15.37 18.18 0.87
CA LEU A 66 -16.70 18.58 1.31
C LEU A 66 -17.12 17.86 2.60
N VAL A 67 -16.84 16.56 2.72
CA VAL A 67 -17.10 15.80 3.96
C VAL A 67 -16.30 16.40 5.12
N LEU A 68 -15.01 16.66 4.93
CA LEU A 68 -14.12 17.17 5.98
C LEU A 68 -14.45 18.61 6.41
N GLN A 69 -15.15 19.40 5.60
CA GLN A 69 -15.68 20.70 6.04
C GLN A 69 -16.79 20.56 7.11
N LYS A 70 -17.50 19.44 7.13
CA LYS A 70 -18.58 19.16 8.10
C LYS A 70 -18.14 18.22 9.22
N GLU A 71 -17.26 17.30 8.89
CA GLU A 71 -16.73 16.25 9.77
C GLU A 71 -15.19 16.23 9.66
N PRO A 72 -14.49 17.17 10.33
CA PRO A 72 -13.05 17.34 10.16
C PRO A 72 -12.22 16.09 10.51
N ASP A 73 -12.74 15.25 11.40
CA ASP A 73 -12.08 14.05 11.89
C ASP A 73 -12.61 12.76 11.22
N ASN A 74 -13.38 12.88 10.13
CA ASN A 74 -13.91 11.69 9.45
C ASN A 74 -12.75 10.81 8.92
N PRO A 75 -12.56 9.59 9.48
CA PRO A 75 -11.36 8.81 9.20
C PRO A 75 -11.30 8.32 7.75
N ALA A 76 -12.45 7.98 7.15
CA ALA A 76 -12.49 7.54 5.76
C ALA A 76 -12.15 8.70 4.82
N ALA A 77 -12.70 9.88 5.07
CA ALA A 77 -12.44 11.05 4.25
C ALA A 77 -10.96 11.48 4.33
N LEU A 78 -10.36 11.51 5.53
CA LEU A 78 -8.93 11.81 5.71
C LEU A 78 -8.07 10.79 4.98
N PHE A 79 -8.32 9.48 5.20
CA PHE A 79 -7.52 8.41 4.61
C PHE A 79 -7.54 8.45 3.08
N TYR A 80 -8.74 8.47 2.50
CA TYR A 80 -8.88 8.38 1.05
C TYR A 80 -8.56 9.69 0.33
N ARG A 81 -8.73 10.88 0.97
CA ARG A 81 -8.23 12.14 0.43
C ARG A 81 -6.69 12.15 0.38
N ALA A 82 -6.04 11.68 1.43
CA ALA A 82 -4.59 11.52 1.45
C ALA A 82 -4.12 10.57 0.34
N TYR A 83 -4.81 9.44 0.17
CA TYR A 83 -4.49 8.48 -0.88
C TYR A 83 -4.64 9.09 -2.28
N ALA A 84 -5.74 9.82 -2.56
CA ALA A 84 -5.94 10.52 -3.82
C ALA A 84 -4.86 11.60 -4.05
N ASN A 85 -4.52 12.39 -3.02
CA ASN A 85 -3.46 13.38 -3.08
C ASN A 85 -2.08 12.72 -3.35
N THR A 86 -1.83 11.53 -2.85
CA THR A 86 -0.60 10.78 -3.16
C THR A 86 -0.52 10.44 -4.66
N HIS A 87 -1.63 10.02 -5.28
CA HIS A 87 -1.70 9.78 -6.72
C HIS A 87 -1.52 11.05 -7.56
N LEU A 88 -1.98 12.19 -7.05
CA LEU A 88 -1.78 13.52 -7.66
C LEU A 88 -0.38 14.10 -7.38
N ARG A 89 0.49 13.37 -6.67
CA ARG A 89 1.83 13.80 -6.23
C ARG A 89 1.80 15.03 -5.32
N ARG A 90 0.66 15.28 -4.67
CA ARG A 90 0.46 16.36 -3.68
C ARG A 90 0.86 15.84 -2.29
N TYR A 91 2.12 15.48 -2.13
CA TYR A 91 2.61 14.71 -0.98
C TYR A 91 2.45 15.44 0.36
N ASP A 92 2.64 16.76 0.39
CA ASP A 92 2.44 17.57 1.61
C ASP A 92 0.98 17.51 2.10
N LEU A 93 0.01 17.58 1.18
CA LEU A 93 -1.41 17.45 1.52
C LEU A 93 -1.72 16.03 2.02
N ALA A 94 -1.21 15.01 1.34
CA ALA A 94 -1.37 13.62 1.78
C ALA A 94 -0.78 13.38 3.17
N ARG A 95 0.44 13.87 3.43
CA ARG A 95 1.09 13.78 4.75
C ARG A 95 0.25 14.44 5.84
N ASN A 96 -0.30 15.63 5.58
CA ASN A 96 -1.13 16.34 6.55
C ASN A 96 -2.39 15.54 6.91
N ASP A 97 -3.11 15.03 5.91
CA ASP A 97 -4.31 14.23 6.14
C ASP A 97 -4.01 12.93 6.92
N TYR A 98 -2.91 12.22 6.57
CA TYR A 98 -2.51 11.04 7.34
C TYR A 98 -2.09 11.38 8.77
N ARG A 99 -1.38 12.51 8.98
CA ARG A 99 -1.02 12.98 10.31
C ARG A 99 -2.26 13.27 11.15
N ASP A 100 -3.23 13.97 10.58
CA ASP A 100 -4.46 14.36 11.26
C ASP A 100 -5.29 13.11 11.60
N LEU A 101 -5.36 12.14 10.69
CA LEU A 101 -5.97 10.83 10.96
C LEU A 101 -5.26 10.09 12.09
N LEU A 102 -3.95 10.03 12.09
CA LEU A 102 -3.16 9.33 13.11
C LEU A 102 -3.17 10.04 14.47
N ALA A 103 -3.45 11.34 14.52
CA ALA A 103 -3.64 12.07 15.76
C ALA A 103 -4.90 11.59 16.52
N VAL A 104 -5.97 11.26 15.80
CA VAL A 104 -7.25 10.76 16.38
C VAL A 104 -7.24 9.23 16.46
N HIS A 105 -6.65 8.55 15.49
CA HIS A 105 -6.60 7.10 15.40
C HIS A 105 -5.15 6.59 15.33
N PRO A 106 -4.39 6.60 16.45
CA PRO A 106 -2.95 6.31 16.47
C PRO A 106 -2.60 4.86 16.09
N HIS A 107 -3.57 3.95 16.15
CA HIS A 107 -3.40 2.53 15.78
C HIS A 107 -3.88 2.20 14.35
N HIS A 108 -4.21 3.21 13.54
CA HIS A 108 -4.65 2.98 12.17
C HIS A 108 -3.46 2.50 11.29
N PHE A 109 -3.40 1.19 11.11
CA PHE A 109 -2.29 0.50 10.44
C PHE A 109 -2.04 1.02 9.02
N GLU A 110 -3.09 1.05 8.19
CA GLU A 110 -2.99 1.43 6.78
C GLU A 110 -2.56 2.90 6.62
N ALA A 111 -3.03 3.78 7.50
CA ALA A 111 -2.65 5.19 7.47
C ALA A 111 -1.16 5.38 7.80
N ARG A 112 -0.66 4.66 8.81
CA ARG A 112 0.75 4.73 9.19
C ARG A 112 1.66 4.17 8.09
N LEU A 113 1.27 3.06 7.50
CA LEU A 113 1.99 2.46 6.38
C LEU A 113 1.99 3.40 5.15
N SER A 114 0.84 4.00 4.82
CA SER A 114 0.71 4.97 3.74
C SER A 114 1.49 6.25 4.01
N MET A 115 1.52 6.72 5.26
CA MET A 115 2.34 7.85 5.70
C MET A 115 3.83 7.58 5.45
N ALA A 116 4.31 6.38 5.78
CA ALA A 116 5.71 6.00 5.52
C ALA A 116 6.05 6.06 4.03
N VAL A 117 5.14 5.59 3.17
CA VAL A 117 5.34 5.68 1.70
C VAL A 117 5.36 7.13 1.22
N VAL A 118 4.46 7.98 1.71
CA VAL A 118 4.46 9.40 1.34
C VAL A 118 5.77 10.07 1.78
N LEU A 119 6.23 9.81 2.99
CA LEU A 119 7.51 10.34 3.50
C LEU A 119 8.70 9.85 2.66
N GLN A 120 8.70 8.59 2.23
CA GLN A 120 9.72 8.04 1.33
C GLN A 120 9.70 8.76 -0.03
N LEU A 121 8.51 9.01 -0.62
CA LEU A 121 8.35 9.75 -1.87
C LEU A 121 8.81 11.21 -1.76
N MET A 122 8.73 11.80 -0.57
CA MET A 122 9.24 13.13 -0.24
C MET A 122 10.77 13.15 0.03
N GLY A 123 11.40 11.98 0.13
CA GLY A 123 12.82 11.84 0.49
C GLY A 123 13.11 11.90 1.99
N HIS A 124 12.08 11.94 2.83
CA HIS A 124 12.15 11.98 4.30
C HIS A 124 12.37 10.56 4.87
N ARG A 125 13.48 9.91 4.46
CA ARG A 125 13.72 8.49 4.74
C ARG A 125 13.74 8.15 6.22
N GLN A 126 14.30 9.03 7.07
CA GLN A 126 14.35 8.76 8.51
C GLN A 126 12.95 8.78 9.13
N GLU A 127 12.14 9.76 8.80
CA GLU A 127 10.75 9.84 9.28
C GLU A 127 9.91 8.64 8.78
N ALA A 128 10.14 8.20 7.52
CA ALA A 128 9.52 7.00 6.98
C ALA A 128 9.93 5.75 7.77
N MET A 129 11.21 5.60 8.13
CA MET A 129 11.72 4.51 8.95
C MET A 129 11.06 4.49 10.33
N ASP A 130 10.89 5.66 10.96
CA ASP A 130 10.24 5.78 12.27
C ASP A 130 8.75 5.33 12.20
N GLN A 131 8.05 5.70 11.12
CA GLN A 131 6.67 5.22 10.91
C GLN A 131 6.61 3.69 10.73
N LEU A 132 7.54 3.09 9.96
CA LEU A 132 7.58 1.65 9.75
C LEU A 132 7.96 0.89 11.02
N ASN A 133 8.89 1.40 11.82
CA ASN A 133 9.24 0.83 13.11
C ASN A 133 8.05 0.80 14.06
N GLN A 134 7.28 1.92 14.15
CA GLN A 134 6.06 1.97 14.94
C GLN A 134 4.98 1.03 14.39
N THR A 135 4.87 0.90 13.06
CA THR A 135 3.93 -0.02 12.42
C THR A 135 4.22 -1.47 12.81
N ILE A 136 5.48 -1.88 12.81
CA ILE A 136 5.90 -3.23 13.21
C ILE A 136 5.71 -3.45 14.71
N GLN A 137 5.99 -2.45 15.55
CA GLN A 137 5.73 -2.56 17.00
C GLN A 137 4.26 -2.81 17.32
N LEU A 138 3.36 -2.13 16.60
CA LEU A 138 1.91 -2.27 16.79
C LEU A 138 1.36 -3.54 16.14
N ASN A 139 2.00 -4.03 15.08
CA ASN A 139 1.54 -5.18 14.29
C ASN A 139 2.74 -6.08 13.91
N PRO A 140 3.30 -6.82 14.87
CA PRO A 140 4.52 -7.62 14.65
C PRO A 140 4.31 -8.79 13.68
N ASP A 141 3.07 -9.17 13.41
CA ASP A 141 2.72 -10.25 12.47
C ASP A 141 2.40 -9.73 11.05
N SER A 142 2.72 -8.48 10.76
CA SER A 142 2.45 -7.89 9.45
C SER A 142 3.60 -8.07 8.47
N ALA A 143 3.49 -9.07 7.58
CA ALA A 143 4.45 -9.28 6.50
C ALA A 143 4.64 -8.03 5.61
N VAL A 144 3.56 -7.26 5.39
CA VAL A 144 3.59 -6.04 4.57
C VAL A 144 4.44 -4.94 5.23
N ALA A 145 4.40 -4.82 6.56
CA ALA A 145 5.19 -3.81 7.27
C ALA A 145 6.69 -4.12 7.19
N TYR A 146 7.09 -5.38 7.38
CA TYR A 146 8.49 -5.81 7.17
C TYR A 146 8.92 -5.59 5.71
N ALA A 147 8.11 -5.99 4.74
CA ALA A 147 8.43 -5.80 3.33
C ALA A 147 8.59 -4.31 2.95
N ALA A 148 7.76 -3.42 3.52
CA ALA A 148 7.88 -1.99 3.32
C ALA A 148 9.18 -1.43 3.93
N ARG A 149 9.57 -1.89 5.14
CA ARG A 149 10.81 -1.48 5.79
C ARG A 149 12.05 -2.00 5.03
N ALA A 150 12.02 -3.25 4.59
CA ALA A 150 13.08 -3.83 3.77
C ALA A 150 13.34 -3.03 2.47
N ASN A 151 12.28 -2.56 1.80
CA ASN A 151 12.42 -1.69 0.63
C ASN A 151 13.12 -0.37 0.97
N LEU A 152 12.75 0.27 2.08
CA LEU A 152 13.35 1.52 2.53
C LEU A 152 14.81 1.32 2.96
N GLU A 153 15.11 0.24 3.71
CA GLU A 153 16.46 -0.13 4.11
C GLU A 153 17.37 -0.34 2.90
N ARG A 154 16.89 -1.04 1.88
CA ARG A 154 17.62 -1.21 0.61
C ARG A 154 17.92 0.13 -0.07
N GLU A 155 16.97 1.07 -0.09
CA GLU A 155 17.22 2.43 -0.60
C GLU A 155 18.26 3.19 0.23
N MET A 156 18.31 2.90 1.53
CA MET A 156 19.29 3.48 2.46
C MET A 156 20.63 2.72 2.46
N LYS A 157 20.79 1.69 1.61
CA LYS A 157 21.98 0.83 1.53
C LYS A 157 22.25 0.03 2.80
N GLN A 158 21.19 -0.28 3.54
CA GLN A 158 21.23 -1.12 4.74
C GLN A 158 20.85 -2.57 4.33
N ASP A 159 21.65 -3.16 3.44
CA ASP A 159 21.29 -4.39 2.74
C ASP A 159 21.08 -5.59 3.68
N GLU A 160 21.89 -5.74 4.74
CA GLU A 160 21.71 -6.86 5.69
C GLU A 160 20.43 -6.72 6.52
N ALA A 161 20.05 -5.49 6.90
CA ALA A 161 18.78 -5.25 7.57
C ALA A 161 17.61 -5.59 6.63
N ALA A 162 17.68 -5.15 5.38
CA ALA A 162 16.68 -5.46 4.36
C ALA A 162 16.52 -6.97 4.12
N LEU A 163 17.64 -7.74 4.09
CA LEU A 163 17.58 -9.20 3.99
C LEU A 163 16.86 -9.83 5.18
N TYR A 164 17.15 -9.36 6.41
CA TYR A 164 16.45 -9.83 7.60
C TYR A 164 14.95 -9.57 7.54
N ASP A 165 14.55 -8.37 7.13
CA ASP A 165 13.14 -8.00 7.02
C ASP A 165 12.41 -8.78 5.91
N TRP A 166 13.08 -9.06 4.77
CA TRP A 166 12.52 -9.96 3.76
C TRP A 166 12.31 -11.38 4.30
N GLN A 167 13.22 -11.90 5.13
CA GLN A 167 13.05 -13.19 5.78
C GLN A 167 11.85 -13.18 6.74
N CYS A 168 11.65 -12.10 7.48
CA CYS A 168 10.48 -11.95 8.35
C CYS A 168 9.18 -11.94 7.54
N ALA A 169 9.14 -11.19 6.44
CA ALA A 169 7.98 -11.14 5.54
C ALA A 169 7.66 -12.52 4.94
N GLU A 170 8.68 -13.29 4.52
CA GLU A 170 8.52 -14.65 4.01
C GLU A 170 7.99 -15.63 5.09
N LYS A 171 8.47 -15.53 6.32
CA LYS A 171 7.98 -16.38 7.43
C LYS A 171 6.52 -16.11 7.74
N LEU A 172 6.10 -14.85 7.70
CA LEU A 172 4.72 -14.43 7.96
C LEU A 172 3.78 -14.73 6.79
N SER A 173 4.30 -14.76 5.57
CA SER A 173 3.53 -15.05 4.36
C SER A 173 4.28 -16.00 3.43
N PRO A 174 4.41 -17.30 3.80
CA PRO A 174 5.34 -18.25 3.19
C PRO A 174 5.03 -18.64 1.74
N ARG A 175 3.80 -18.34 1.27
CA ARG A 175 3.37 -18.60 -0.11
C ARG A 175 3.29 -17.34 -0.99
N ASN A 176 3.73 -16.19 -0.49
CA ASN A 176 3.74 -14.98 -1.29
C ASN A 176 5.04 -14.91 -2.13
N PRO A 177 4.97 -15.09 -3.46
CA PRO A 177 6.15 -15.09 -4.31
C PRO A 177 6.84 -13.73 -4.37
N VAL A 178 6.13 -12.64 -4.12
CA VAL A 178 6.69 -11.28 -4.17
C VAL A 178 7.81 -11.09 -3.14
N TYR A 179 7.62 -11.58 -1.91
CA TYR A 179 8.63 -11.45 -0.87
C TYR A 179 9.87 -12.30 -1.17
N VAL A 180 9.66 -13.53 -1.65
CA VAL A 180 10.75 -14.42 -2.09
C VAL A 180 11.57 -13.76 -3.21
N VAL A 181 10.90 -13.25 -4.22
CA VAL A 181 11.55 -12.59 -5.37
C VAL A 181 12.34 -11.36 -4.94
N SER A 182 11.78 -10.51 -4.08
CA SER A 182 12.47 -9.31 -3.58
C SER A 182 13.71 -9.66 -2.76
N HIS A 183 13.62 -10.70 -1.91
CA HIS A 183 14.76 -11.23 -1.14
C HIS A 183 15.86 -11.76 -2.08
N VAL A 184 15.48 -12.59 -3.05
CA VAL A 184 16.40 -13.16 -4.03
C VAL A 184 17.05 -12.09 -4.90
N ASP A 185 16.30 -11.10 -5.36
CA ASP A 185 16.86 -9.98 -6.14
C ASP A 185 17.94 -9.23 -5.34
N LEU A 186 17.73 -9.01 -4.03
CA LEU A 186 18.75 -8.37 -3.20
C LEU A 186 19.97 -9.27 -3.02
N LEU A 187 19.80 -10.57 -2.78
CA LEU A 187 20.92 -11.53 -2.69
C LEU A 187 21.73 -11.58 -4.00
N LEU A 188 21.06 -11.53 -5.16
CA LEU A 188 21.74 -11.49 -6.46
C LEU A 188 22.52 -10.20 -6.68
N VAL A 189 22.00 -9.05 -6.22
CA VAL A 189 22.71 -7.76 -6.24
C VAL A 189 23.97 -7.82 -5.38
N LEU A 190 23.92 -8.55 -4.27
CA LEU A 190 25.04 -8.77 -3.35
C LEU A 190 25.96 -9.92 -3.77
N GLU A 191 25.75 -10.49 -4.97
CA GLU A 191 26.49 -11.64 -5.53
C GLU A 191 26.39 -12.94 -4.71
N ARG A 192 25.43 -13.04 -3.76
CA ARG A 192 25.18 -14.18 -2.87
C ARG A 192 24.31 -15.25 -3.56
N ARG A 193 24.76 -15.73 -4.75
CA ARG A 193 23.97 -16.64 -5.63
C ARG A 193 23.54 -17.94 -4.98
N GLU A 194 24.43 -18.55 -4.18
CA GLU A 194 24.12 -19.82 -3.50
C GLU A 194 23.03 -19.65 -2.43
N GLU A 195 22.99 -18.49 -1.76
CA GLU A 195 21.94 -18.18 -0.82
C GLU A 195 20.61 -17.88 -1.55
N ALA A 196 20.67 -17.12 -2.64
CA ALA A 196 19.52 -16.88 -3.50
C ALA A 196 18.89 -18.19 -3.95
N ARG A 197 19.71 -19.17 -4.38
CA ARG A 197 19.23 -20.48 -4.79
C ARG A 197 18.58 -21.25 -3.65
N ARG A 198 19.15 -21.23 -2.45
CA ARG A 198 18.55 -21.87 -1.27
C ARG A 198 17.19 -21.27 -0.92
N VAL A 199 17.04 -19.94 -1.02
CA VAL A 199 15.76 -19.26 -0.80
C VAL A 199 14.72 -19.71 -1.82
N LEU A 200 15.09 -19.83 -3.10
CA LEU A 200 14.20 -20.31 -4.17
C LEU A 200 13.78 -21.78 -3.93
N ASP A 201 14.72 -22.65 -3.58
CA ASP A 201 14.43 -24.06 -3.33
C ASP A 201 13.47 -24.22 -2.14
N ALA A 202 13.72 -23.52 -1.03
CA ALA A 202 12.85 -23.50 0.13
C ALA A 202 11.44 -22.91 -0.21
N ALA A 203 11.36 -21.95 -1.10
CA ALA A 203 10.08 -21.41 -1.53
C ALA A 203 9.24 -22.44 -2.34
N VAL A 204 9.90 -23.22 -3.18
CA VAL A 204 9.25 -24.33 -3.91
C VAL A 204 8.77 -25.41 -2.94
N GLU A 205 9.56 -25.77 -1.92
CA GLU A 205 9.16 -26.71 -0.87
C GLU A 205 7.93 -26.20 -0.07
N ARG A 206 7.81 -24.89 0.14
CA ARG A 206 6.63 -24.26 0.75
C ARG A 206 5.39 -24.22 -0.17
N GLY A 207 5.54 -24.67 -1.43
CA GLY A 207 4.45 -24.80 -2.39
C GLY A 207 4.29 -23.66 -3.38
N ILE A 208 5.29 -22.79 -3.54
CA ILE A 208 5.30 -21.81 -4.64
C ILE A 208 5.68 -22.55 -5.93
N PRO A 209 4.87 -22.46 -7.01
CA PRO A 209 5.18 -23.13 -8.27
C PRO A 209 6.54 -22.68 -8.84
N ARG A 210 7.41 -23.64 -9.14
CA ARG A 210 8.76 -23.37 -9.67
C ARG A 210 8.73 -22.51 -10.92
N GLY A 211 7.72 -22.67 -11.76
CA GLY A 211 7.57 -21.84 -12.99
C GLY A 211 7.48 -20.34 -12.72
N LEU A 212 6.90 -19.94 -11.58
CA LEU A 212 6.85 -18.52 -11.17
C LEU A 212 8.23 -17.97 -10.78
N LEU A 213 9.19 -18.83 -10.44
CA LEU A 213 10.52 -18.47 -9.95
C LEU A 213 11.62 -18.77 -10.99
N GLN A 214 11.25 -19.25 -12.18
CA GLN A 214 12.21 -19.76 -13.18
C GLN A 214 13.23 -18.69 -13.59
N GLU A 215 12.82 -17.45 -13.78
CA GLU A 215 13.70 -16.34 -14.14
C GLU A 215 14.84 -16.16 -13.12
N TRP A 216 14.53 -16.26 -11.82
CA TRP A 216 15.51 -16.11 -10.73
C TRP A 216 16.45 -17.30 -10.63
N TYR A 217 15.94 -18.52 -10.87
CA TYR A 217 16.82 -19.71 -11.00
C TYR A 217 17.84 -19.53 -12.13
N ASP A 218 17.44 -18.95 -13.25
CA ASP A 218 18.33 -18.73 -14.40
C ASP A 218 19.35 -17.61 -14.10
N LYS A 219 18.97 -16.58 -13.34
CA LYS A 219 19.91 -15.54 -12.85
C LYS A 219 20.94 -16.11 -11.87
N CYS A 220 20.59 -17.10 -11.03
CA CYS A 220 21.53 -17.76 -10.13
C CYS A 220 22.59 -18.61 -10.86
N ARG A 221 22.37 -19.00 -12.13
CA ARG A 221 23.31 -19.82 -12.91
C ARG A 221 24.35 -19.00 -13.66
N ARG A 222 24.11 -17.74 -13.88
CA ARG A 222 24.99 -16.79 -14.59
C ARG A 222 26.00 -16.17 -13.66
#